data_ebff490187e56694a7a8fb3f9013233b
#
_entry.id   ebff490187e56694a7a8fb3f9013233b
#
_cell.length_a   1.000
_cell.length_b   1.000
_cell.length_c   1.000
_cell.angle_alpha   90.00
_cell.angle_beta   90.00
_cell.angle_gamma   90.00
#
_symmetry.space_group_name_H-M   'P 1'
#
loop_
_entity.id
_entity.type
_entity.pdbx_description
1 polymer ?
#
loop_
_entity_poly.entity_id
_entity_poly.type
_entity_poly.pdbx_seq_one_letter_code
_entity_poly.pdbx_strand_id
1 'polypeptide(L)'
;MIVGFAHNGQNTEVAGKLTQWFTQQPYTHCELFIEPNGVAVSAQPKTGVQIKPAKEALKNYNHWAFWHVPTANPDAFNAWILAQIGKTYDYADIARMFSAVSFRLTDSWFCSELCYVAVRDYSIVHIRRVAPEFVHPGVLLRLLKEAGATPIDAYSSLITA
;
A
#
# COMPACT_ATOMS: atom_id res chain seq x y z
N MET A 1 -5.56 11.32 -1.11
CA MET A 1 -5.61 9.84 -1.13
C MET A 1 -5.70 9.28 0.27
N ILE A 2 -6.21 8.07 0.41
CA ILE A 2 -6.19 7.33 1.67
C ILE A 2 -5.27 6.11 1.50
N VAL A 3 -4.42 5.85 2.49
CA VAL A 3 -3.63 4.61 2.56
C VAL A 3 -4.30 3.69 3.55
N GLY A 4 -4.79 2.54 3.07
CA GLY A 4 -5.38 1.48 3.90
C GLY A 4 -4.36 0.38 4.18
N PHE A 5 -4.30 -0.07 5.42
CA PHE A 5 -3.49 -1.19 5.88
C PHE A 5 -4.39 -2.32 6.32
N ALA A 6 -4.12 -3.53 5.85
CA ALA A 6 -5.00 -4.67 6.04
C ALA A 6 -4.30 -5.90 6.61
N HIS A 7 -5.07 -6.73 7.33
CA HIS A 7 -4.68 -8.06 7.76
C HIS A 7 -5.89 -9.00 7.97
N ASN A 8 -5.66 -10.29 7.90
CA ASN A 8 -6.68 -11.34 8.12
C ASN A 8 -6.61 -11.99 9.51
N GLY A 9 -5.93 -11.37 10.47
CA GLY A 9 -5.74 -11.94 11.79
C GLY A 9 -5.03 -13.31 11.72
N GLN A 10 -5.60 -14.33 12.37
CA GLN A 10 -5.00 -15.67 12.41
C GLN A 10 -5.14 -16.45 11.09
N ASN A 11 -6.04 -16.05 10.19
CA ASN A 11 -6.29 -16.70 8.89
C ASN A 11 -5.36 -16.20 7.76
N THR A 12 -4.26 -15.58 8.12
CA THR A 12 -3.28 -15.07 7.17
C THR A 12 -2.54 -16.22 6.48
N GLU A 13 -2.40 -16.15 5.15
CA GLU A 13 -1.59 -17.10 4.37
C GLU A 13 -0.13 -17.13 4.85
N VAL A 14 0.61 -18.20 4.51
CA VAL A 14 2.01 -18.42 4.96
C VAL A 14 2.90 -17.20 4.68
N ALA A 15 2.82 -16.61 3.48
CA ALA A 15 3.58 -15.41 3.12
C ALA A 15 3.24 -14.22 4.02
N GLY A 16 1.96 -14.02 4.36
CA GLY A 16 1.53 -12.98 5.28
C GLY A 16 2.00 -13.22 6.71
N LYS A 17 2.00 -14.49 7.18
CA LYS A 17 2.55 -14.85 8.51
C LYS A 17 4.04 -14.58 8.60
N LEU A 18 4.80 -14.89 7.55
CA LEU A 18 6.23 -14.58 7.47
C LEU A 18 6.45 -13.06 7.52
N THR A 19 5.65 -12.29 6.78
CA THR A 19 5.71 -10.83 6.81
C THR A 19 5.42 -10.30 8.21
N GLN A 20 4.36 -10.76 8.88
CA GLN A 20 4.01 -10.36 10.25
C GLN A 20 5.13 -10.71 11.24
N TRP A 21 5.69 -11.92 11.15
CA TRP A 21 6.77 -12.37 12.03
C TRP A 21 8.03 -11.52 11.86
N PHE A 22 8.42 -11.25 10.61
CA PHE A 22 9.63 -10.48 10.31
C PHE A 22 9.46 -9.00 10.68
N THR A 23 8.29 -8.42 10.41
CA THR A 23 8.03 -6.99 10.61
C THR A 23 7.54 -6.65 12.02
N GLN A 24 7.16 -7.68 12.80
CA GLN A 24 6.51 -7.53 14.12
C GLN A 24 5.28 -6.60 14.08
N GLN A 25 4.60 -6.55 12.92
CA GLN A 25 3.41 -5.74 12.69
C GLN A 25 2.26 -6.64 12.20
N PRO A 26 1.01 -6.34 12.56
CA PRO A 26 -0.13 -7.15 12.14
C PRO A 26 -0.43 -7.03 10.66
N TYR A 27 -0.06 -5.93 10.03
CA TYR A 27 -0.44 -5.63 8.65
C TYR A 27 0.42 -6.39 7.64
N THR A 28 -0.26 -7.05 6.71
CA THR A 28 0.35 -7.87 5.65
C THR A 28 0.16 -7.28 4.28
N HIS A 29 -0.70 -6.27 4.15
CA HIS A 29 -1.05 -5.64 2.89
C HIS A 29 -1.37 -4.17 3.07
N CYS A 30 -1.23 -3.38 2.00
CA CYS A 30 -1.74 -2.02 1.93
C CYS A 30 -2.24 -1.68 0.52
N GLU A 31 -3.21 -0.77 0.46
CA GLU A 31 -3.83 -0.28 -0.77
C GLU A 31 -4.01 1.24 -0.73
N LEU A 32 -4.00 1.85 -1.90
CA LEU A 32 -4.38 3.25 -2.10
C LEU A 32 -5.86 3.33 -2.42
N PHE A 33 -6.61 4.11 -1.65
CA PHE A 33 -7.99 4.46 -1.94
C PHE A 33 -8.05 5.89 -2.47
N ILE A 34 -8.69 6.07 -3.61
CA ILE A 34 -8.72 7.35 -4.35
C ILE A 34 -10.11 7.96 -4.19
N GLU A 35 -10.17 9.07 -3.49
CA GLU A 35 -11.38 9.86 -3.32
C GLU A 35 -11.47 10.93 -4.42
N PRO A 36 -12.66 11.27 -4.90
CA PRO A 36 -13.98 10.74 -4.54
C PRO A 36 -14.40 9.51 -5.37
N ASN A 37 -13.50 8.93 -6.16
CA ASN A 37 -13.83 7.96 -7.20
C ASN A 37 -14.25 6.58 -6.66
N GLY A 38 -14.18 6.35 -5.34
CA GLY A 38 -14.57 5.09 -4.73
C GLY A 38 -13.79 3.87 -5.24
N VAL A 39 -12.53 4.05 -5.65
CA VAL A 39 -11.67 2.99 -6.17
C VAL A 39 -10.47 2.75 -5.29
N ALA A 40 -9.98 1.51 -5.31
CA ALA A 40 -8.74 1.09 -4.68
C ALA A 40 -7.74 0.63 -5.73
N VAL A 41 -6.46 0.93 -5.50
CA VAL A 41 -5.34 0.49 -6.33
C VAL A 41 -4.29 -0.18 -5.46
N SER A 42 -3.88 -1.38 -5.84
CA SER A 42 -2.82 -2.12 -5.16
C SER A 42 -2.09 -3.08 -6.08
N ALA A 43 -0.87 -3.43 -5.71
CA ALA A 43 -0.16 -4.55 -6.29
C ALA A 43 -0.56 -5.84 -5.55
N GLN A 44 -1.02 -6.85 -6.30
CA GLN A 44 -1.50 -8.12 -5.79
C GLN A 44 -0.69 -9.29 -6.37
N PRO A 45 -0.38 -10.33 -5.58
CA PRO A 45 0.18 -11.56 -6.11
C PRO A 45 -0.68 -12.10 -7.27
N LYS A 46 -0.03 -12.66 -8.30
CA LYS A 46 -0.63 -13.26 -9.52
C LYS A 46 -1.22 -12.26 -10.52
N THR A 47 -1.71 -11.12 -10.10
CA THR A 47 -2.47 -10.19 -10.95
C THR A 47 -1.76 -8.84 -11.16
N GLY A 48 -0.72 -8.55 -10.38
CA GLY A 48 0.01 -7.29 -10.49
C GLY A 48 -0.76 -6.08 -9.95
N VAL A 49 -0.52 -4.92 -10.53
CA VAL A 49 -1.18 -3.68 -10.13
C VAL A 49 -2.56 -3.61 -10.75
N GLN A 50 -3.58 -3.49 -9.89
CA GLN A 50 -4.99 -3.46 -10.28
C GLN A 50 -5.70 -2.25 -9.71
N ILE A 51 -6.72 -1.81 -10.43
CA ILE A 51 -7.76 -0.90 -9.93
C ILE A 51 -9.07 -1.68 -9.77
N LYS A 52 -9.77 -1.47 -8.67
CA LYS A 52 -11.05 -2.13 -8.36
C LYS A 52 -11.94 -1.21 -7.53
N PRO A 53 -13.27 -1.43 -7.47
CA PRO A 53 -14.13 -0.72 -6.55
C PRO A 53 -13.64 -0.86 -5.09
N ALA A 54 -13.65 0.23 -4.32
CA ALA A 54 -13.21 0.23 -2.93
C ALA A 54 -13.95 -0.82 -2.09
N LYS A 55 -15.27 -0.96 -2.30
CA LYS A 55 -16.10 -1.99 -1.62
C LYS A 55 -15.67 -3.44 -1.89
N GLU A 56 -15.04 -3.70 -3.04
CA GLU A 56 -14.48 -5.03 -3.34
C GLU A 56 -13.14 -5.23 -2.64
N ALA A 57 -12.30 -4.19 -2.63
CA ALA A 57 -11.04 -4.21 -1.91
C ALA A 57 -11.24 -4.53 -0.42
N LEU A 58 -12.21 -3.85 0.20
CA LEU A 58 -12.52 -3.98 1.62
C LEU A 58 -12.97 -5.39 2.03
N LYS A 59 -13.56 -6.17 1.12
CA LYS A 59 -14.00 -7.55 1.39
C LYS A 59 -12.85 -8.55 1.48
N ASN A 60 -11.68 -8.22 0.96
CA ASN A 60 -10.56 -9.15 0.88
C ASN A 60 -9.85 -9.39 2.22
N TYR A 61 -10.07 -8.50 3.20
CA TYR A 61 -9.43 -8.56 4.50
C TYR A 61 -10.43 -8.27 5.62
N ASN A 62 -10.23 -8.90 6.77
CA ASN A 62 -11.13 -8.78 7.92
C ASN A 62 -10.90 -7.49 8.72
N HIS A 63 -9.70 -6.94 8.66
CA HIS A 63 -9.31 -5.78 9.45
C HIS A 63 -8.61 -4.76 8.57
N TRP A 64 -9.04 -3.51 8.70
CA TRP A 64 -8.48 -2.35 8.01
C TRP A 64 -8.18 -1.21 8.99
N ALA A 65 -7.11 -0.48 8.71
CA ALA A 65 -6.80 0.79 9.34
C ALA A 65 -6.41 1.80 8.25
N PHE A 66 -6.91 3.03 8.34
CA PHE A 66 -6.80 4.02 7.27
C PHE A 66 -6.08 5.27 7.74
N TRP A 67 -5.29 5.86 6.83
CA TRP A 67 -4.64 7.16 7.01
C TRP A 67 -4.96 8.07 5.85
N HIS A 68 -5.45 9.27 6.18
CA HIS A 68 -5.62 10.31 5.17
C HIS A 68 -4.27 10.94 4.86
N VAL A 69 -3.96 11.03 3.57
CA VAL A 69 -2.73 11.61 3.04
C VAL A 69 -3.13 12.60 1.93
N PRO A 70 -3.14 13.91 2.23
CA PRO A 70 -3.51 14.90 1.23
C PRO A 70 -2.56 14.89 0.03
N THR A 71 -3.13 14.95 -1.18
CA THR A 71 -2.38 14.91 -2.44
C THR A 71 -1.97 16.32 -2.84
N ALA A 72 -0.70 16.52 -3.18
CA ALA A 72 -0.17 17.83 -3.60
C ALA A 72 -0.69 18.24 -4.97
N ASN A 73 -0.77 17.29 -5.91
CA ASN A 73 -1.28 17.48 -7.26
C ASN A 73 -2.09 16.24 -7.66
N PRO A 74 -3.44 16.28 -7.54
CA PRO A 74 -4.31 15.16 -7.86
C PRO A 74 -4.18 14.66 -9.30
N ASP A 75 -4.05 15.57 -10.27
CA ASP A 75 -3.97 15.20 -11.69
C ASP A 75 -2.67 14.45 -11.99
N ALA A 76 -1.54 14.94 -11.48
CA ALA A 76 -0.25 14.25 -11.62
C ALA A 76 -0.26 12.90 -10.93
N PHE A 77 -0.86 12.80 -9.74
CA PHE A 77 -1.03 11.52 -9.04
C PHE A 77 -1.89 10.54 -9.84
N ASN A 78 -3.05 11.01 -10.36
CA ASN A 78 -3.96 10.17 -11.15
C ASN A 78 -3.28 9.68 -12.43
N ALA A 79 -2.57 10.54 -13.14
CA ALA A 79 -1.81 10.15 -14.33
C ALA A 79 -0.73 9.10 -13.99
N TRP A 80 0.00 9.30 -12.91
CA TRP A 80 1.03 8.35 -12.47
C TRP A 80 0.43 7.01 -12.07
N ILE A 81 -0.62 6.98 -11.25
CA ILE A 81 -1.19 5.72 -10.76
C ILE A 81 -1.81 4.90 -11.91
N LEU A 82 -2.45 5.56 -12.87
CA LEU A 82 -2.97 4.90 -14.07
C LEU A 82 -1.85 4.23 -14.89
N ALA A 83 -0.68 4.86 -14.99
CA ALA A 83 0.48 4.30 -15.67
C ALA A 83 1.11 3.10 -14.93
N GLN A 84 0.72 2.82 -13.68
CA GLN A 84 1.17 1.62 -12.96
C GLN A 84 0.23 0.43 -13.17
N ILE A 85 -1.01 0.64 -13.60
CA ILE A 85 -1.99 -0.43 -13.80
C ILE A 85 -1.46 -1.47 -14.82
N GLY A 86 -1.57 -2.75 -14.47
CA GLY A 86 -1.12 -3.87 -15.28
C GLY A 86 0.37 -4.24 -15.13
N LYS A 87 1.16 -3.45 -14.39
CA LYS A 87 2.53 -3.85 -14.05
C LYS A 87 2.53 -5.08 -13.15
N THR A 88 3.59 -5.86 -13.21
CA THR A 88 3.69 -7.15 -12.51
C THR A 88 3.87 -6.97 -11.00
N TYR A 89 3.57 -8.03 -10.24
CA TYR A 89 3.88 -8.08 -8.80
C TYR A 89 5.34 -8.46 -8.58
N ASP A 90 6.01 -7.74 -7.69
CA ASP A 90 7.42 -8.04 -7.34
C ASP A 90 7.51 -9.13 -6.26
N TYR A 91 7.64 -10.38 -6.71
CA TYR A 91 7.90 -11.50 -5.80
C TYR A 91 9.32 -11.49 -5.23
N ALA A 92 10.26 -10.81 -5.90
CA ALA A 92 11.63 -10.72 -5.43
C ALA A 92 11.73 -9.90 -4.14
N ASP A 93 10.82 -8.94 -3.90
CA ASP A 93 10.76 -8.18 -2.65
C ASP A 93 10.49 -9.05 -1.43
N ILE A 94 9.71 -10.12 -1.57
CA ILE A 94 9.52 -11.09 -0.48
C ILE A 94 10.86 -11.75 -0.14
N ALA A 95 11.65 -12.14 -1.14
CA ALA A 95 12.98 -12.71 -0.93
C ALA A 95 13.99 -11.68 -0.37
N ARG A 96 13.89 -10.42 -0.79
CA ARG A 96 14.74 -9.31 -0.30
C ARG A 96 14.49 -8.97 1.16
N MET A 97 13.27 -9.14 1.68
CA MET A 97 12.99 -9.00 3.12
C MET A 97 13.87 -9.94 3.97
N PHE A 98 14.34 -11.05 3.39
CA PHE A 98 15.16 -12.06 4.05
C PHE A 98 16.63 -12.05 3.61
N SER A 99 17.01 -11.21 2.65
CA SER A 99 18.38 -11.14 2.11
C SER A 99 18.85 -9.70 2.03
N ALA A 100 20.16 -9.47 2.24
CA ALA A 100 20.77 -8.13 2.13
C ALA A 100 21.05 -7.71 0.67
N VAL A 101 20.46 -8.38 -0.32
CA VAL A 101 20.72 -8.14 -1.74
C VAL A 101 19.67 -7.18 -2.30
N SER A 102 20.10 -6.01 -2.73
CA SER A 102 19.27 -4.98 -3.33
C SER A 102 19.43 -4.99 -4.86
N PHE A 103 18.41 -5.48 -5.57
CA PHE A 103 18.20 -5.19 -6.99
C PHE A 103 16.71 -4.99 -7.25
N ARG A 104 16.36 -3.95 -7.98
CA ARG A 104 14.97 -3.63 -8.31
C ARG A 104 14.63 -4.11 -9.71
N LEU A 105 13.47 -4.75 -9.86
CA LEU A 105 12.86 -4.99 -11.17
C LEU A 105 12.07 -3.73 -11.56
N THR A 106 12.37 -3.15 -12.72
CA THR A 106 11.89 -1.82 -13.12
C THR A 106 10.38 -1.73 -13.39
N ASP A 107 9.72 -2.86 -13.66
CA ASP A 107 8.30 -2.92 -14.06
C ASP A 107 7.45 -3.79 -13.12
N SER A 108 7.83 -3.86 -11.86
CA SER A 108 7.12 -4.61 -10.85
C SER A 108 6.95 -3.81 -9.57
N TRP A 109 5.90 -4.13 -8.79
CA TRP A 109 5.58 -3.45 -7.55
C TRP A 109 5.23 -4.44 -6.44
N PHE A 110 5.75 -4.20 -5.26
CA PHE A 110 5.18 -4.72 -4.02
C PHE A 110 4.09 -3.76 -3.52
N CYS A 111 3.09 -4.24 -2.76
CA CYS A 111 1.96 -3.41 -2.36
C CYS A 111 2.36 -2.15 -1.58
N SER A 112 3.28 -2.28 -0.63
CA SER A 112 3.75 -1.15 0.17
C SER A 112 4.74 -0.25 -0.56
N GLU A 113 5.48 -0.77 -1.51
CA GLU A 113 6.36 0.02 -2.37
C GLU A 113 5.54 0.97 -3.25
N LEU A 114 4.49 0.47 -3.89
CA LEU A 114 3.55 1.28 -4.68
C LEU A 114 2.94 2.41 -3.84
N CYS A 115 2.43 2.07 -2.65
CA CYS A 115 1.87 3.05 -1.72
C CYS A 115 2.91 4.07 -1.24
N TYR A 116 4.12 3.62 -0.94
CA TYR A 116 5.21 4.48 -0.48
C TYR A 116 5.60 5.51 -1.55
N VAL A 117 5.79 5.09 -2.79
CA VAL A 117 6.15 6.00 -3.90
C VAL A 117 5.02 7.00 -4.15
N ALA A 118 3.75 6.56 -4.10
CA ALA A 118 2.60 7.45 -4.20
C ALA A 118 2.62 8.55 -3.11
N VAL A 119 2.84 8.17 -1.86
CA VAL A 119 2.92 9.13 -0.75
C VAL A 119 4.13 10.04 -0.87
N ARG A 120 5.31 9.48 -1.12
CA ARG A 120 6.58 10.23 -1.19
C ARG A 120 6.56 11.32 -2.25
N ASP A 121 6.03 11.01 -3.44
CA ASP A 121 6.20 11.86 -4.62
C ASP A 121 4.96 12.72 -4.92
N TYR A 122 3.78 12.36 -4.40
CA TYR A 122 2.51 13.01 -4.76
C TYR A 122 1.73 13.57 -3.58
N SER A 123 2.22 13.43 -2.33
CA SER A 123 1.54 14.03 -1.18
C SER A 123 2.22 15.32 -0.69
N ILE A 124 1.48 16.09 0.13
CA ILE A 124 2.05 17.20 0.91
C ILE A 124 2.69 16.70 2.21
N VAL A 125 2.51 15.42 2.55
CA VAL A 125 3.09 14.82 3.75
C VAL A 125 4.53 14.40 3.46
N HIS A 126 5.47 15.03 4.14
CA HIS A 126 6.90 14.74 3.94
C HIS A 126 7.35 13.54 4.75
N ILE A 127 7.29 12.36 4.13
CA ILE A 127 7.84 11.15 4.74
C ILE A 127 9.35 11.04 4.51
N ARG A 128 10.05 10.43 5.47
CA ARG A 128 11.48 10.16 5.34
C ARG A 128 11.77 9.29 4.11
N ARG A 129 12.77 9.66 3.33
CA ARG A 129 13.20 8.88 2.15
C ARG A 129 13.93 7.61 2.59
N VAL A 130 13.42 6.49 2.10
CA VAL A 130 13.97 5.15 2.26
C VAL A 130 14.00 4.52 0.87
N ALA A 131 14.90 3.59 0.60
CA ALA A 131 14.86 2.84 -0.64
C ALA A 131 13.56 2.02 -0.69
N PRO A 132 12.74 2.16 -1.77
CA PRO A 132 11.39 1.61 -1.81
C PRO A 132 11.31 0.11 -1.53
N GLU A 133 12.30 -0.65 -2.00
CA GLU A 133 12.43 -2.09 -1.82
C GLU A 133 12.56 -2.55 -0.35
N PHE A 134 12.82 -1.64 0.58
CA PHE A 134 12.84 -1.92 2.02
C PHE A 134 11.58 -1.45 2.75
N VAL A 135 10.59 -0.94 2.01
CA VAL A 135 9.36 -0.44 2.59
C VAL A 135 8.29 -1.52 2.59
N HIS A 136 8.22 -2.33 3.64
CA HIS A 136 7.08 -3.22 3.92
C HIS A 136 5.93 -2.46 4.60
N PRO A 137 4.70 -3.01 4.70
CA PRO A 137 3.53 -2.30 5.24
C PRO A 137 3.76 -1.65 6.61
N GLY A 138 4.45 -2.34 7.53
CA GLY A 138 4.76 -1.78 8.86
C GLY A 138 5.74 -0.61 8.82
N VAL A 139 6.72 -0.61 7.89
CA VAL A 139 7.63 0.54 7.70
C VAL A 139 6.84 1.72 7.15
N LEU A 140 6.00 1.51 6.13
CA LEU A 140 5.18 2.59 5.58
C LEU A 140 4.27 3.21 6.65
N LEU A 141 3.61 2.38 7.46
CA LEU A 141 2.78 2.87 8.55
C LEU A 141 3.56 3.73 9.55
N ARG A 142 4.76 3.30 9.92
CA ARG A 142 5.63 4.08 10.81
C ARG A 142 6.02 5.42 10.18
N LEU A 143 6.42 5.43 8.91
CA LEU A 143 6.76 6.66 8.19
C LEU A 143 5.60 7.65 8.13
N LEU A 144 4.37 7.17 7.91
CA LEU A 144 3.17 8.01 7.92
C LEU A 144 2.91 8.62 9.31
N LYS A 145 3.03 7.82 10.37
CA LYS A 145 2.87 8.29 11.75
C LYS A 145 3.94 9.34 12.13
N GLU A 146 5.19 9.08 11.80
CA GLU A 146 6.31 10.01 12.03
C GLU A 146 6.12 11.34 11.30
N ALA A 147 5.51 11.31 10.13
CA ALA A 147 5.21 12.49 9.32
C ALA A 147 3.90 13.20 9.69
N GLY A 148 3.18 12.73 10.71
CA GLY A 148 1.95 13.35 11.19
C GLY A 148 0.72 13.10 10.32
N ALA A 149 0.72 12.05 9.50
CA ALA A 149 -0.49 11.65 8.78
C ALA A 149 -1.62 11.28 9.76
N THR A 150 -2.86 11.64 9.44
CA THR A 150 -4.00 11.50 10.34
C THR A 150 -4.70 10.16 10.12
N PRO A 151 -4.86 9.35 11.17
CA PRO A 151 -5.72 8.17 11.11
C PRO A 151 -7.18 8.61 10.96
N ILE A 152 -7.95 7.89 10.16
CA ILE A 152 -9.35 8.18 9.89
C ILE A 152 -10.21 6.91 9.97
N ASP A 153 -11.49 7.07 10.28
CA ASP A 153 -12.50 6.04 10.07
C ASP A 153 -13.12 6.23 8.68
N ALA A 154 -12.50 5.61 7.69
CA ALA A 154 -12.93 5.74 6.29
C ALA A 154 -13.80 4.57 5.82
N TYR A 155 -14.01 3.54 6.65
CA TYR A 155 -14.69 2.31 6.19
C TYR A 155 -16.09 2.60 5.64
N SER A 156 -16.88 3.36 6.37
CA SER A 156 -18.26 3.70 5.95
C SER A 156 -18.31 4.54 4.69
N SER A 157 -17.44 5.55 4.55
CA SER A 157 -17.40 6.42 3.37
C SER A 157 -16.95 5.68 2.10
N LEU A 158 -16.00 4.75 2.24
CA LEU A 158 -15.48 3.96 1.12
C LEU A 158 -16.45 2.88 0.62
N ILE A 159 -17.43 2.48 1.45
CA ILE A 159 -18.47 1.52 1.04
C ILE A 159 -19.60 2.21 0.27
N THR A 160 -19.89 3.45 0.60
CA THR A 160 -21.03 4.21 0.05
C THR A 160 -20.69 5.00 -1.23
N ALA A 161 -19.43 5.14 -1.55
CA ALA A 161 -18.93 5.72 -2.79
C ALA A 161 -18.93 4.67 -3.92
#